data_955355ab5340c5b414152a38befc54a5
#
_entry.id   955355ab5340c5b414152a38befc54a5
#
_cell.length_a   1.000
_cell.length_b   1.000
_cell.length_c   1.000
_cell.angle_alpha   90.00
_cell.angle_beta   90.00
_cell.angle_gamma   90.00
#
_symmetry.space_group_name_H-M   'P 1'
#
loop_
_entity.id
_entity.type
_entity.pdbx_description
1 polymer ?
#
loop_
_entity_poly.entity_id
_entity_poly.type
_entity_poly.pdbx_seq_one_letter_code
_entity_poly.pdbx_strand_id
1 'polypeptide(L)'
;MPGNGTGSLADAALRPAAPTTVSGTAGVGQRRFRPEWIPTLVLAAVLALTLSAGRWQLDRAAYKLSLQQRIESAAAAPAVSVQSGISGDPAALAWHPIEATGQFDAGRTVFLDNRLRDGVPGYEVLVPLRLSGSDRVLLVNRGWVAAPRARDNLPQVDTPSGEVRVAGLAFVPSGRFMELRADTDDARRWQNWTIERARERWSVDLLPVAMLQSAPAEGSGAGTGSADALARNWPRPDVGIDKHRGYALQWFSFAGIGFIVWLVLSLRRMPPGASPSGAQADPAARRSAR
;
A
#
# COMPACT_ATOMS: atom_id res chain seq x y z
N MET A 1 84.66 64.90 34.80
CA MET A 1 84.72 65.31 36.19
C MET A 1 83.29 65.70 36.59
N PRO A 2 82.92 65.46 37.80
CA PRO A 2 82.76 64.18 38.55
C PRO A 2 81.33 64.06 39.08
N GLY A 3 81.07 62.98 39.71
CA GLY A 3 80.06 62.93 40.75
C GLY A 3 79.47 61.55 41.04
N ASN A 4 80.12 60.85 41.96
CA ASN A 4 79.61 59.72 42.68
C ASN A 4 78.25 59.88 43.32
N GLY A 5 77.43 58.85 43.36
CA GLY A 5 76.25 58.77 44.20
C GLY A 5 75.82 57.29 44.30
N THR A 6 76.54 56.56 45.21
CA THR A 6 76.17 55.22 45.69
C THR A 6 74.86 55.31 46.51
N GLY A 7 73.86 54.58 46.13
CA GLY A 7 72.56 54.38 46.83
C GLY A 7 72.21 52.89 46.89
N SER A 8 72.30 52.36 48.05
CA SER A 8 72.05 51.03 48.58
C SER A 8 70.77 50.41 48.06
N LEU A 9 70.90 49.21 47.54
CA LEU A 9 69.82 48.26 47.27
C LEU A 9 69.52 47.45 48.55
N ALA A 10 68.37 47.73 49.12
CA ALA A 10 67.83 46.96 50.21
C ALA A 10 66.51 46.33 49.75
N ASP A 11 66.58 44.99 49.66
CA ASP A 11 65.60 44.01 50.05
C ASP A 11 64.13 44.32 49.72
N ALA A 12 63.68 43.85 48.55
CA ALA A 12 62.27 43.60 48.23
C ALA A 12 61.99 42.12 48.23
N ALA A 13 61.55 41.58 49.35
CA ALA A 13 61.16 40.20 49.54
C ALA A 13 60.06 39.82 48.56
N LEU A 14 60.37 38.81 47.73
CA LEU A 14 59.39 38.09 46.92
C LEU A 14 58.34 37.39 47.83
N ARG A 15 57.13 37.89 47.86
CA ARG A 15 55.98 37.17 48.39
C ARG A 15 55.60 36.12 47.33
N PRO A 16 55.48 34.80 47.66
CA PRO A 16 54.98 33.83 46.73
C PRO A 16 53.47 34.06 46.54
N ALA A 17 53.03 34.14 45.26
CA ALA A 17 51.62 34.20 44.88
C ALA A 17 50.93 32.90 45.33
N ALA A 18 49.82 33.06 46.03
CA ALA A 18 48.96 31.98 46.45
C ALA A 18 48.41 31.23 45.21
N PRO A 19 48.36 29.90 45.20
CA PRO A 19 47.81 29.13 44.09
C PRO A 19 46.29 29.44 44.01
N THR A 20 45.86 30.02 42.90
CA THR A 20 44.47 30.14 42.55
C THR A 20 43.90 28.75 42.25
N THR A 21 43.30 28.14 43.25
CA THR A 21 42.52 26.92 43.08
C THR A 21 41.29 27.22 42.24
N VAL A 22 41.37 26.97 40.91
CA VAL A 22 40.21 26.91 40.05
C VAL A 22 39.46 25.63 40.37
N SER A 23 38.60 25.66 41.37
CA SER A 23 37.70 24.57 41.73
C SER A 23 36.41 24.76 40.91
N GLY A 24 36.50 24.49 39.60
CA GLY A 24 35.40 24.43 38.67
C GLY A 24 35.03 22.98 38.34
N THR A 25 34.65 22.17 39.32
CA THR A 25 33.87 20.96 39.03
C THR A 25 32.44 21.44 38.73
N ALA A 26 32.17 21.60 37.40
CA ALA A 26 30.81 21.69 36.94
C ALA A 26 30.03 20.46 37.42
N GLY A 27 29.30 20.60 38.52
CA GLY A 27 28.47 19.54 39.06
C GLY A 27 27.47 19.14 37.98
N VAL A 28 27.64 17.93 37.45
CA VAL A 28 26.65 17.28 36.59
C VAL A 28 25.34 17.22 37.39
N GLY A 29 24.42 18.16 37.09
CA GLY A 29 23.17 18.24 37.80
C GLY A 29 22.42 16.93 37.71
N GLN A 30 22.23 16.27 38.85
CA GLN A 30 21.50 15.03 38.93
C GLN A 30 20.07 15.25 38.43
N ARG A 31 19.66 14.51 37.40
CA ARG A 31 18.30 14.51 36.90
C ARG A 31 17.49 13.49 37.69
N ARG A 32 16.34 13.89 38.23
CA ARG A 32 15.41 13.01 38.94
C ARG A 32 14.20 12.74 38.08
N PHE A 33 13.85 11.48 37.90
CA PHE A 33 12.64 11.05 37.21
C PHE A 33 11.40 11.37 38.08
N ARG A 34 10.54 12.25 37.62
CA ARG A 34 9.27 12.60 38.27
C ARG A 34 8.17 12.74 37.20
N PRO A 35 7.51 11.63 36.85
CA PRO A 35 6.39 11.67 35.93
C PRO A 35 5.19 12.37 36.59
N GLU A 36 4.59 13.31 35.88
CA GLU A 36 3.30 13.90 36.24
C GLU A 36 2.16 13.04 35.69
N TRP A 37 1.06 12.92 36.46
CA TRP A 37 -0.01 12.01 36.09
C TRP A 37 -0.76 12.44 34.81
N ILE A 38 -0.95 13.77 34.58
CA ILE A 38 -1.62 14.29 33.38
C ILE A 38 -0.83 13.97 32.11
N PRO A 39 0.47 14.37 31.96
CA PRO A 39 1.26 13.97 30.80
C PRO A 39 1.36 12.46 30.60
N THR A 40 1.35 11.69 31.69
CA THR A 40 1.39 10.24 31.60
C THR A 40 0.09 9.65 31.03
N LEU A 41 -1.06 10.18 31.45
CA LEU A 41 -2.35 9.77 30.88
C LEU A 41 -2.47 10.18 29.40
N VAL A 42 -2.02 11.38 29.04
CA VAL A 42 -1.98 11.83 27.64
C VAL A 42 -1.08 10.91 26.81
N LEU A 43 0.11 10.57 27.31
CA LEU A 43 0.98 9.60 26.61
C LEU A 43 0.28 8.25 26.45
N ALA A 44 -0.34 7.71 27.51
CA ALA A 44 -1.04 6.43 27.43
C ALA A 44 -2.13 6.44 26.35
N ALA A 45 -2.90 7.53 26.27
CA ALA A 45 -3.92 7.70 25.23
C ALA A 45 -3.31 7.79 23.82
N VAL A 46 -2.22 8.57 23.66
CA VAL A 46 -1.49 8.68 22.38
C VAL A 46 -0.89 7.35 21.98
N LEU A 47 -0.26 6.63 22.90
CA LEU A 47 0.30 5.30 22.61
C LEU A 47 -0.80 4.30 22.23
N ALA A 48 -1.92 4.27 22.96
CA ALA A 48 -3.04 3.39 22.63
C ALA A 48 -3.57 3.66 21.21
N LEU A 49 -3.75 4.92 20.85
CA LEU A 49 -4.21 5.33 19.52
C LEU A 49 -3.18 4.97 18.43
N THR A 50 -1.93 5.38 18.59
CA THR A 50 -0.90 5.23 17.55
C THR A 50 -0.50 3.76 17.36
N LEU A 51 -0.37 2.97 18.42
CA LEU A 51 -0.09 1.55 18.35
C LEU A 51 -1.25 0.76 17.73
N SER A 52 -2.50 1.12 18.09
CA SER A 52 -3.70 0.50 17.49
C SER A 52 -3.78 0.81 15.98
N ALA A 53 -3.54 2.06 15.58
CA ALA A 53 -3.52 2.46 14.18
C ALA A 53 -2.40 1.77 13.40
N GLY A 54 -1.19 1.67 13.97
CA GLY A 54 -0.06 0.97 13.38
C GLY A 54 -0.36 -0.51 13.18
N ARG A 55 -0.92 -1.17 14.19
CA ARG A 55 -1.33 -2.57 14.10
C ARG A 55 -2.41 -2.79 13.03
N TRP A 56 -3.46 -1.94 13.01
CA TRP A 56 -4.50 -2.02 11.99
C TRP A 56 -3.92 -1.92 10.56
N GLN A 57 -2.93 -1.05 10.34
CA GLN A 57 -2.23 -0.94 9.05
C GLN A 57 -1.48 -2.23 8.69
N LEU A 58 -0.79 -2.86 9.66
CA LEU A 58 -0.12 -4.15 9.43
C LEU A 58 -1.11 -5.26 9.12
N ASP A 59 -2.22 -5.35 9.86
CA ASP A 59 -3.26 -6.34 9.63
C ASP A 59 -3.88 -6.16 8.23
N ARG A 60 -4.07 -4.90 7.80
CA ARG A 60 -4.54 -4.60 6.44
C ARG A 60 -3.53 -4.98 5.36
N ALA A 61 -2.24 -4.74 5.59
CA ALA A 61 -1.17 -5.18 4.69
C ALA A 61 -1.12 -6.72 4.59
N ALA A 62 -1.23 -7.43 5.71
CA ALA A 62 -1.25 -8.89 5.75
C ALA A 62 -2.46 -9.48 5.00
N TYR A 63 -3.64 -8.91 5.20
CA TYR A 63 -4.85 -9.30 4.46
C TYR A 63 -4.66 -9.15 2.94
N LYS A 64 -4.12 -8.02 2.50
CA LYS A 64 -3.87 -7.77 1.09
C LYS A 64 -2.82 -8.71 0.50
N LEU A 65 -1.76 -9.00 1.26
CA LEU A 65 -0.76 -9.99 0.87
C LEU A 65 -1.37 -11.39 0.69
N SER A 66 -2.23 -11.81 1.62
CA SER A 66 -2.92 -13.11 1.50
C SER A 66 -3.84 -13.17 0.29
N LEU A 67 -4.49 -12.05 -0.08
CA LEU A 67 -5.30 -11.98 -1.30
C LEU A 67 -4.43 -12.11 -2.55
N GLN A 68 -3.30 -11.43 -2.60
CA GLN A 68 -2.35 -11.54 -3.71
C GLN A 68 -1.83 -12.97 -3.87
N GLN A 69 -1.44 -13.61 -2.78
CA GLN A 69 -0.99 -15.01 -2.79
C GLN A 69 -2.06 -15.97 -3.30
N ARG A 70 -3.32 -15.78 -2.93
CA ARG A 70 -4.44 -16.58 -3.47
C ARG A 70 -4.60 -16.40 -4.96
N ILE A 71 -4.54 -15.17 -5.47
CA ILE A 71 -4.61 -14.88 -6.90
C ILE A 71 -3.45 -15.54 -7.64
N GLU A 72 -2.23 -15.44 -7.11
CA GLU A 72 -1.03 -16.05 -7.71
C GLU A 72 -1.12 -17.59 -7.71
N SER A 73 -1.58 -18.19 -6.62
CA SER A 73 -1.78 -19.63 -6.52
C SER A 73 -2.87 -20.11 -7.49
N ALA A 74 -3.99 -19.37 -7.60
CA ALA A 74 -5.05 -19.68 -8.56
C ALA A 74 -4.54 -19.60 -10.00
N ALA A 75 -3.78 -18.55 -10.34
CA ALA A 75 -3.23 -18.36 -11.68
C ALA A 75 -2.14 -19.38 -12.06
N ALA A 76 -1.53 -20.06 -11.09
CA ALA A 76 -0.56 -21.12 -11.29
C ALA A 76 -1.19 -22.53 -11.38
N ALA A 77 -2.50 -22.66 -11.15
CA ALA A 77 -3.22 -23.94 -11.23
C ALA A 77 -3.29 -24.45 -12.68
N PRO A 78 -3.49 -25.74 -12.90
CA PRO A 78 -3.75 -26.30 -14.23
C PRO A 78 -4.97 -25.65 -14.88
N ALA A 79 -4.93 -25.47 -16.20
CA ALA A 79 -6.05 -24.90 -16.95
C ALA A 79 -7.29 -25.82 -16.89
N VAL A 80 -8.45 -25.21 -16.68
CA VAL A 80 -9.74 -25.89 -16.65
C VAL A 80 -10.47 -25.66 -17.96
N SER A 81 -10.91 -26.73 -18.61
CA SER A 81 -11.76 -26.58 -19.79
C SER A 81 -13.18 -26.19 -19.37
N VAL A 82 -13.69 -25.10 -19.96
CA VAL A 82 -15.05 -24.61 -19.72
C VAL A 82 -16.03 -25.05 -20.83
N GLN A 83 -15.61 -25.97 -21.68
CA GLN A 83 -16.40 -26.44 -22.81
C GLN A 83 -17.76 -27.04 -22.40
N SER A 84 -17.76 -27.82 -21.33
CA SER A 84 -18.99 -28.45 -20.80
C SER A 84 -19.79 -27.53 -19.87
N GLY A 85 -19.37 -26.27 -19.73
CA GLY A 85 -19.94 -25.34 -18.78
C GLY A 85 -19.16 -25.29 -17.46
N ILE A 86 -19.71 -24.56 -16.48
CA ILE A 86 -19.10 -24.39 -15.19
C ILE A 86 -19.99 -25.03 -14.14
N SER A 87 -19.42 -25.93 -13.35
CA SER A 87 -20.09 -26.58 -12.24
C SER A 87 -19.66 -25.91 -10.92
N GLY A 88 -20.63 -25.62 -10.04
CA GLY A 88 -20.36 -25.01 -8.73
C GLY A 88 -20.33 -23.48 -8.75
N ASP A 89 -19.66 -22.89 -7.73
CA ASP A 89 -19.57 -21.46 -7.58
C ASP A 89 -18.61 -20.83 -8.61
N PRO A 90 -19.08 -19.95 -9.50
CA PRO A 90 -18.22 -19.26 -10.46
C PRO A 90 -17.10 -18.46 -9.81
N ALA A 91 -17.31 -17.94 -8.60
CA ALA A 91 -16.30 -17.17 -7.87
C ALA A 91 -15.07 -18.02 -7.50
N ALA A 92 -15.24 -19.34 -7.35
CA ALA A 92 -14.13 -20.24 -7.09
C ALA A 92 -13.15 -20.38 -8.27
N LEU A 93 -13.61 -20.10 -9.49
CA LEU A 93 -12.78 -20.08 -10.70
C LEU A 93 -12.05 -18.76 -10.92
N ALA A 94 -12.36 -17.72 -10.15
CA ALA A 94 -11.71 -16.42 -10.34
C ALA A 94 -10.18 -16.55 -10.34
N TRP A 95 -9.54 -16.00 -11.37
CA TRP A 95 -8.09 -16.04 -11.61
C TRP A 95 -7.49 -17.41 -11.97
N HIS A 96 -8.29 -18.48 -12.05
CA HIS A 96 -7.78 -19.75 -12.56
C HIS A 96 -7.57 -19.70 -14.08
N PRO A 97 -6.55 -20.38 -14.60
CA PRO A 97 -6.41 -20.61 -16.02
C PRO A 97 -7.61 -21.39 -16.55
N ILE A 98 -8.20 -20.91 -17.63
CA ILE A 98 -9.28 -21.60 -18.34
C ILE A 98 -8.98 -21.66 -19.83
N GLU A 99 -9.52 -22.67 -20.49
CA GLU A 99 -9.44 -22.82 -21.93
C GLU A 99 -10.80 -23.16 -22.53
N ALA A 100 -10.99 -22.75 -23.77
CA ALA A 100 -12.21 -23.03 -24.52
C ALA A 100 -11.91 -23.12 -26.02
N THR A 101 -12.72 -23.89 -26.72
CA THR A 101 -12.73 -23.97 -28.19
C THR A 101 -14.07 -23.47 -28.71
N GLY A 102 -14.05 -22.66 -29.73
CA GLY A 102 -15.28 -22.10 -30.29
C GLY A 102 -15.03 -21.10 -31.41
N GLN A 103 -16.06 -20.39 -31.80
CA GLN A 103 -16.01 -19.38 -32.82
C GLN A 103 -16.41 -18.01 -32.25
N PHE A 104 -15.59 -16.99 -32.54
CA PHE A 104 -15.91 -15.63 -32.12
C PHE A 104 -17.11 -15.07 -32.92
N ASP A 105 -17.98 -14.38 -32.23
CA ASP A 105 -19.04 -13.57 -32.84
C ASP A 105 -18.54 -12.11 -33.00
N ALA A 106 -17.82 -11.85 -34.06
CA ALA A 106 -17.24 -10.55 -34.35
C ALA A 106 -18.28 -9.42 -34.47
N GLY A 107 -19.51 -9.75 -34.87
CA GLY A 107 -20.61 -8.78 -34.98
C GLY A 107 -21.07 -8.22 -33.63
N ARG A 108 -20.77 -8.91 -32.55
CA ARG A 108 -21.08 -8.50 -31.15
C ARG A 108 -19.85 -8.00 -30.38
N THR A 109 -18.80 -7.55 -31.10
CA THR A 109 -17.63 -6.95 -30.46
C THR A 109 -18.01 -5.66 -29.73
N VAL A 110 -17.60 -5.55 -28.46
CA VAL A 110 -17.78 -4.37 -27.61
C VAL A 110 -16.44 -3.82 -27.15
N PHE A 111 -16.32 -2.51 -27.10
CA PHE A 111 -15.19 -1.77 -26.62
C PHE A 111 -15.50 -1.14 -25.27
N LEU A 112 -14.78 -1.56 -24.23
CA LEU A 112 -14.89 -0.94 -22.90
C LEU A 112 -14.06 0.33 -22.89
N ASP A 113 -14.73 1.46 -22.77
CA ASP A 113 -14.10 2.79 -22.77
C ASP A 113 -13.41 3.11 -21.44
N ASN A 114 -12.57 4.13 -21.48
CA ASN A 114 -11.87 4.68 -20.33
C ASN A 114 -10.95 3.66 -19.62
N ARG A 115 -10.28 2.82 -20.42
CA ARG A 115 -9.27 1.87 -19.92
C ARG A 115 -7.88 2.46 -20.11
N LEU A 116 -7.34 3.02 -18.99
CA LEU A 116 -5.98 3.57 -18.97
C LEU A 116 -4.96 2.45 -18.82
N ARG A 117 -3.91 2.50 -19.66
CA ARG A 117 -2.75 1.63 -19.53
C ARG A 117 -1.47 2.45 -19.71
N ASP A 118 -0.61 2.45 -18.71
CA ASP A 118 0.61 3.27 -18.66
C ASP A 118 0.37 4.77 -19.00
N GLY A 119 -0.76 5.30 -18.51
CA GLY A 119 -1.19 6.68 -18.75
C GLY A 119 -1.81 6.93 -20.13
N VAL A 120 -1.85 5.94 -21.00
CA VAL A 120 -2.46 6.03 -22.34
C VAL A 120 -3.93 5.60 -22.26
N PRO A 121 -4.89 6.42 -22.73
CA PRO A 121 -6.29 6.03 -22.83
C PRO A 121 -6.50 5.00 -23.94
N GLY A 122 -7.40 4.05 -23.69
CA GLY A 122 -7.69 2.98 -24.63
C GLY A 122 -8.96 2.24 -24.31
N TYR A 123 -9.13 1.14 -25.00
CA TYR A 123 -10.28 0.26 -24.91
C TYR A 123 -9.85 -1.17 -24.58
N GLU A 124 -10.62 -1.85 -23.74
CA GLU A 124 -10.58 -3.31 -23.69
C GLU A 124 -11.61 -3.87 -24.67
N VAL A 125 -11.24 -4.94 -25.37
CA VAL A 125 -12.02 -5.52 -26.46
C VAL A 125 -12.70 -6.80 -25.98
N LEU A 126 -14.03 -6.76 -25.82
CA LEU A 126 -14.83 -7.91 -25.45
C LEU A 126 -15.50 -8.50 -26.70
N VAL A 127 -15.34 -9.82 -26.86
CA VAL A 127 -15.97 -10.55 -27.95
C VAL A 127 -16.60 -11.84 -27.41
N PRO A 128 -17.86 -12.12 -27.70
CA PRO A 128 -18.47 -13.40 -27.38
C PRO A 128 -17.83 -14.53 -28.17
N LEU A 129 -17.52 -15.65 -27.51
CA LEU A 129 -17.05 -16.90 -28.12
C LEU A 129 -18.16 -17.93 -27.96
N ARG A 130 -18.79 -18.36 -29.07
CA ARG A 130 -19.73 -19.46 -29.08
C ARG A 130 -18.97 -20.77 -28.95
N LEU A 131 -19.22 -21.52 -27.89
CA LEU A 131 -18.49 -22.75 -27.61
C LEU A 131 -18.84 -23.88 -28.60
N SER A 132 -17.85 -24.59 -29.09
CA SER A 132 -18.06 -25.72 -29.98
C SER A 132 -18.81 -26.86 -29.27
N GLY A 133 -19.83 -27.40 -29.93
CA GLY A 133 -20.63 -28.51 -29.37
C GLY A 133 -21.66 -28.08 -28.32
N SER A 134 -21.94 -26.75 -28.18
CA SER A 134 -22.88 -26.22 -27.20
C SER A 134 -23.45 -24.90 -27.68
N ASP A 135 -24.66 -24.52 -27.18
CA ASP A 135 -25.26 -23.23 -27.43
C ASP A 135 -24.76 -22.14 -26.47
N ARG A 136 -23.86 -22.50 -25.56
CA ARG A 136 -23.31 -21.58 -24.56
C ARG A 136 -22.26 -20.65 -25.15
N VAL A 137 -22.15 -19.50 -24.55
CA VAL A 137 -21.25 -18.44 -24.98
C VAL A 137 -20.33 -18.06 -23.85
N LEU A 138 -19.03 -17.99 -24.11
CA LEU A 138 -18.04 -17.44 -23.18
C LEU A 138 -17.72 -15.99 -23.60
N LEU A 139 -17.81 -15.04 -22.68
CA LEU A 139 -17.37 -13.68 -22.94
C LEU A 139 -15.86 -13.60 -22.80
N VAL A 140 -15.16 -13.24 -23.88
CA VAL A 140 -13.70 -13.15 -23.92
C VAL A 140 -13.27 -11.69 -24.00
N ASN A 141 -12.52 -11.22 -23.00
CA ASN A 141 -11.76 -9.99 -23.10
C ASN A 141 -10.45 -10.31 -23.82
N ARG A 142 -10.35 -9.92 -25.10
CA ARG A 142 -9.23 -10.26 -25.97
C ARG A 142 -7.96 -9.48 -25.70
N GLY A 143 -8.07 -8.32 -25.05
CA GLY A 143 -6.95 -7.46 -24.76
C GLY A 143 -7.30 -5.98 -24.81
N TRP A 144 -6.29 -5.16 -24.63
CA TRP A 144 -6.39 -3.71 -24.67
C TRP A 144 -5.75 -3.14 -25.93
N VAL A 145 -6.35 -2.07 -26.45
CA VAL A 145 -5.85 -1.31 -27.60
C VAL A 145 -5.93 0.18 -27.29
N ALA A 146 -4.94 0.95 -27.74
CA ALA A 146 -4.92 2.40 -27.58
C ALA A 146 -6.10 3.05 -28.33
N ALA A 147 -6.66 4.10 -27.72
CA ALA A 147 -7.71 4.88 -28.38
C ALA A 147 -7.15 5.60 -29.62
N PRO A 148 -7.91 5.60 -30.74
CA PRO A 148 -7.53 6.41 -31.90
C PRO A 148 -7.51 7.90 -31.53
N ARG A 149 -6.76 8.69 -32.29
CA ARG A 149 -6.69 10.15 -32.09
C ARG A 149 -8.06 10.83 -32.18
N ALA A 150 -8.92 10.37 -33.09
CA ALA A 150 -10.30 10.80 -33.20
C ALA A 150 -11.16 9.91 -32.32
N ARG A 151 -11.66 10.44 -31.21
CA ARG A 151 -12.45 9.69 -30.21
C ARG A 151 -13.79 9.17 -30.74
N ASP A 152 -14.27 9.71 -31.85
CA ASP A 152 -15.53 9.27 -32.48
C ASP A 152 -15.38 7.93 -33.21
N ASN A 153 -14.13 7.54 -33.53
CA ASN A 153 -13.83 6.28 -34.18
C ASN A 153 -13.48 5.20 -33.18
N LEU A 154 -14.05 4.01 -33.33
CA LEU A 154 -13.61 2.82 -32.62
C LEU A 154 -12.38 2.23 -33.32
N PRO A 155 -11.45 1.62 -32.55
CA PRO A 155 -10.31 0.95 -33.16
C PRO A 155 -10.77 -0.25 -33.99
N GLN A 156 -10.06 -0.51 -35.09
CA GLN A 156 -10.27 -1.73 -35.86
C GLN A 156 -9.47 -2.86 -35.22
N VAL A 157 -10.15 -3.97 -34.94
CA VAL A 157 -9.57 -5.15 -34.34
C VAL A 157 -9.95 -6.37 -35.17
N ASP A 158 -8.95 -7.04 -35.72
CA ASP A 158 -9.17 -8.28 -36.43
C ASP A 158 -9.62 -9.39 -35.49
N THR A 159 -10.73 -10.03 -35.83
CA THR A 159 -11.27 -11.15 -35.05
C THR A 159 -11.24 -12.40 -35.92
N PRO A 160 -10.61 -13.48 -35.45
CA PRO A 160 -10.58 -14.75 -36.20
C PRO A 160 -11.99 -15.23 -36.57
N SER A 161 -12.17 -15.68 -37.80
CA SER A 161 -13.49 -16.05 -38.34
C SER A 161 -13.82 -17.55 -38.27
N GLY A 162 -12.87 -18.40 -37.94
CA GLY A 162 -13.05 -19.84 -37.82
C GLY A 162 -13.09 -20.34 -36.38
N GLU A 163 -13.08 -21.66 -36.24
CA GLU A 163 -12.93 -22.28 -34.93
C GLU A 163 -11.53 -22.03 -34.39
N VAL A 164 -11.47 -21.56 -33.14
CA VAL A 164 -10.23 -21.24 -32.44
C VAL A 164 -10.24 -21.82 -31.04
N ARG A 165 -9.04 -22.14 -30.53
CA ARG A 165 -8.79 -22.40 -29.13
C ARG A 165 -8.29 -21.11 -28.48
N VAL A 166 -8.85 -20.78 -27.34
CA VAL A 166 -8.47 -19.64 -26.53
C VAL A 166 -8.11 -20.06 -25.13
N ALA A 167 -7.10 -19.44 -24.56
CA ALA A 167 -6.66 -19.64 -23.19
C ALA A 167 -6.50 -18.32 -22.46
N GLY A 168 -6.81 -18.29 -21.20
CA GLY A 168 -6.75 -17.09 -20.39
C GLY A 168 -7.09 -17.33 -18.93
N LEU A 169 -7.29 -16.27 -18.19
CA LEU A 169 -7.69 -16.33 -16.79
C LEU A 169 -9.19 -16.11 -16.66
N ALA A 170 -9.84 -16.92 -15.82
CA ALA A 170 -11.25 -16.71 -15.49
C ALA A 170 -11.42 -15.41 -14.72
N PHE A 171 -12.39 -14.61 -15.11
CA PHE A 171 -12.74 -13.34 -14.48
C PHE A 171 -14.23 -13.31 -14.17
N VAL A 172 -14.53 -13.02 -12.91
CA VAL A 172 -15.92 -12.81 -12.48
C VAL A 172 -16.10 -11.32 -12.23
N PRO A 173 -16.84 -10.60 -13.09
CA PRO A 173 -17.06 -9.17 -12.91
C PRO A 173 -17.83 -8.92 -11.62
N SER A 174 -17.31 -8.04 -10.76
CA SER A 174 -18.05 -7.56 -9.59
C SER A 174 -19.13 -6.61 -10.07
N GLY A 175 -20.39 -6.88 -9.78
CA GLY A 175 -21.52 -6.03 -10.14
C GLY A 175 -21.59 -4.68 -9.38
N ARG A 176 -20.51 -4.30 -8.67
CA ARG A 176 -20.43 -3.04 -7.91
C ARG A 176 -19.59 -2.03 -8.66
N PHE A 177 -20.22 -1.22 -9.46
CA PHE A 177 -19.63 0.00 -10.02
C PHE A 177 -20.58 1.16 -9.85
N MET A 178 -19.99 2.34 -9.70
CA MET A 178 -20.76 3.58 -9.68
C MET A 178 -20.92 4.05 -11.12
N GLU A 179 -22.13 4.04 -11.63
CA GLU A 179 -22.43 4.64 -12.93
C GLU A 179 -22.58 6.15 -12.73
N LEU A 180 -21.62 6.90 -13.22
CA LEU A 180 -21.67 8.37 -13.20
C LEU A 180 -22.55 8.92 -14.33
N ARG A 181 -22.85 8.12 -15.33
CA ARG A 181 -23.69 8.43 -16.48
C ARG A 181 -24.28 7.14 -17.03
N ALA A 182 -25.56 7.19 -17.43
CA ALA A 182 -26.13 6.10 -18.22
C ALA A 182 -25.27 5.91 -19.50
N ASP A 183 -25.05 4.65 -19.89
CA ASP A 183 -24.34 4.38 -21.13
C ASP A 183 -25.02 5.13 -22.28
N THR A 184 -24.20 5.77 -23.09
CA THR A 184 -24.63 6.27 -24.38
C THR A 184 -25.15 5.08 -25.19
N ASP A 185 -26.19 5.31 -25.97
CA ASP A 185 -26.87 4.31 -26.80
C ASP A 185 -26.00 3.70 -27.92
N ASP A 186 -24.67 3.87 -27.80
CA ASP A 186 -23.70 3.25 -28.71
C ASP A 186 -23.65 1.73 -28.42
N ALA A 187 -24.18 0.96 -29.32
CA ALA A 187 -24.25 -0.50 -29.24
C ALA A 187 -22.90 -1.18 -29.01
N ARG A 188 -21.78 -0.52 -29.39
CA ARG A 188 -20.43 -1.10 -29.37
C ARG A 188 -19.50 -0.48 -28.33
N ARG A 189 -19.85 0.64 -27.70
CA ARG A 189 -19.02 1.33 -26.70
C ARG A 189 -19.70 1.25 -25.33
N TRP A 190 -19.07 0.52 -24.39
CA TRP A 190 -19.56 0.35 -23.02
C TRP A 190 -18.59 0.98 -22.03
N GLN A 191 -19.10 1.56 -20.96
CA GLN A 191 -18.25 2.03 -19.85
C GLN A 191 -18.02 0.93 -18.83
N ASN A 192 -19.08 0.18 -18.51
CA ASN A 192 -19.06 -0.91 -17.56
C ASN A 192 -19.81 -2.10 -18.15
N TRP A 193 -19.52 -3.28 -17.62
CA TRP A 193 -20.19 -4.50 -18.05
C TRP A 193 -20.38 -5.47 -16.90
N THR A 194 -21.43 -6.27 -16.97
CA THR A 194 -21.67 -7.46 -16.17
C THR A 194 -22.10 -8.60 -17.09
N ILE A 195 -22.02 -9.82 -16.59
CA ILE A 195 -22.52 -10.99 -17.33
C ILE A 195 -24.01 -10.84 -17.61
N GLU A 196 -24.80 -10.38 -16.62
CA GLU A 196 -26.23 -10.18 -16.71
C GLU A 196 -26.59 -9.18 -17.82
N ARG A 197 -25.93 -8.01 -17.81
CA ARG A 197 -26.13 -6.99 -18.81
C ARG A 197 -25.82 -7.48 -20.23
N ALA A 198 -24.72 -8.20 -20.39
CA ALA A 198 -24.32 -8.77 -21.67
C ALA A 198 -25.33 -9.86 -22.12
N ARG A 199 -25.81 -10.69 -21.19
CA ARG A 199 -26.82 -11.72 -21.45
C ARG A 199 -28.12 -11.10 -21.93
N GLU A 200 -28.63 -10.09 -21.25
CA GLU A 200 -29.84 -9.36 -21.61
C GLU A 200 -29.73 -8.71 -22.99
N ARG A 201 -28.63 -7.99 -23.23
CA ARG A 201 -28.45 -7.25 -24.47
C ARG A 201 -28.31 -8.15 -25.71
N TRP A 202 -27.68 -9.30 -25.57
CA TRP A 202 -27.44 -10.18 -26.70
C TRP A 202 -28.41 -11.35 -26.77
N SER A 203 -29.24 -11.56 -25.77
CA SER A 203 -30.18 -12.68 -25.65
C SER A 203 -29.50 -14.03 -25.89
N VAL A 204 -28.36 -14.28 -25.22
CA VAL A 204 -27.56 -15.49 -25.32
C VAL A 204 -27.29 -16.11 -23.96
N ASP A 205 -27.07 -17.44 -23.89
CA ASP A 205 -26.71 -18.13 -22.67
C ASP A 205 -25.20 -17.97 -22.42
N LEU A 206 -24.85 -16.85 -21.74
CA LEU A 206 -23.48 -16.59 -21.32
C LEU A 206 -23.12 -17.41 -20.10
N LEU A 207 -21.91 -18.00 -20.12
CA LEU A 207 -21.30 -18.57 -18.93
C LEU A 207 -21.19 -17.53 -17.81
N PRO A 208 -21.27 -17.92 -16.53
CA PRO A 208 -21.20 -16.99 -15.39
C PRO A 208 -19.80 -16.45 -15.10
N VAL A 209 -18.83 -16.72 -15.96
CA VAL A 209 -17.49 -16.15 -15.95
C VAL A 209 -17.13 -15.58 -17.32
N ALA A 210 -16.19 -14.67 -17.35
CA ALA A 210 -15.53 -14.23 -18.57
C ALA A 210 -14.08 -14.72 -18.59
N MET A 211 -13.43 -14.63 -19.75
CA MET A 211 -12.01 -14.93 -19.90
C MET A 211 -11.22 -13.65 -20.16
N LEU A 212 -10.15 -13.45 -19.42
CA LEU A 212 -9.07 -12.52 -19.79
C LEU A 212 -8.06 -13.31 -20.63
N GLN A 213 -8.09 -13.12 -21.93
CA GLN A 213 -7.26 -13.90 -22.85
C GLN A 213 -5.76 -13.62 -22.60
N SER A 214 -4.94 -14.69 -22.49
CA SER A 214 -3.51 -14.57 -22.16
C SER A 214 -2.60 -14.58 -23.38
N ALA A 215 -3.03 -15.20 -24.46
CA ALA A 215 -2.28 -15.34 -25.73
C ALA A 215 -3.22 -15.13 -26.92
N PRO A 216 -2.73 -14.85 -28.12
CA PRO A 216 -3.53 -14.89 -29.34
C PRO A 216 -4.29 -16.22 -29.48
N ALA A 217 -5.44 -16.17 -30.13
CA ALA A 217 -6.23 -17.40 -30.39
C ALA A 217 -5.48 -18.32 -31.38
N GLU A 218 -5.56 -19.61 -31.15
CA GLU A 218 -4.95 -20.66 -31.99
C GLU A 218 -6.03 -21.40 -32.78
N GLY A 219 -5.76 -21.74 -34.02
CA GLY A 219 -6.67 -22.56 -34.83
C GLY A 219 -6.80 -22.09 -36.28
N SER A 220 -7.70 -22.75 -37.02
CA SER A 220 -7.88 -22.54 -38.47
C SER A 220 -8.39 -21.15 -38.88
N GLY A 221 -8.97 -20.42 -37.93
CA GLY A 221 -9.45 -19.06 -38.17
C GLY A 221 -8.47 -17.97 -37.70
N ALA A 222 -7.36 -18.34 -37.06
CA ALA A 222 -6.31 -17.42 -36.69
C ALA A 222 -5.44 -17.17 -37.93
N GLY A 223 -5.43 -15.93 -38.43
CA GLY A 223 -4.55 -15.56 -39.55
C GLY A 223 -3.10 -15.91 -39.22
N THR A 224 -2.42 -16.56 -40.16
CA THR A 224 -1.01 -16.92 -40.04
C THR A 224 -0.18 -15.63 -39.97
N GLY A 225 0.23 -15.21 -38.80
CA GLY A 225 1.31 -14.24 -38.62
C GLY A 225 0.94 -12.80 -38.24
N SER A 226 -0.31 -12.43 -38.04
CA SER A 226 -0.64 -11.15 -37.43
C SER A 226 -0.90 -11.33 -35.95
N ALA A 227 0.11 -11.07 -35.15
CA ALA A 227 -0.13 -10.78 -33.74
C ALA A 227 -1.14 -9.62 -33.70
N ASP A 228 -2.37 -9.92 -33.28
CA ASP A 228 -3.33 -8.86 -33.08
C ASP A 228 -2.67 -7.83 -32.12
N ALA A 229 -2.74 -6.55 -32.44
CA ALA A 229 -2.08 -5.48 -31.69
C ALA A 229 -2.64 -5.28 -30.28
N LEU A 230 -3.28 -6.32 -29.71
CA LEU A 230 -3.94 -6.28 -28.42
C LEU A 230 -2.95 -6.60 -27.29
N ALA A 231 -2.83 -5.69 -26.34
CA ALA A 231 -2.03 -5.91 -25.15
C ALA A 231 -2.80 -6.79 -24.13
N ARG A 232 -2.16 -7.86 -23.67
CA ARG A 232 -2.74 -8.88 -22.76
C ARG A 232 -2.05 -8.97 -21.41
N ASN A 233 -1.21 -7.97 -21.08
CA ASN A 233 -0.61 -7.85 -19.75
C ASN A 233 -1.68 -7.36 -18.75
N TRP A 234 -2.52 -8.27 -18.28
CA TRP A 234 -3.61 -7.93 -17.38
C TRP A 234 -3.06 -7.38 -16.07
N PRO A 235 -3.47 -6.14 -15.67
CA PRO A 235 -3.04 -5.58 -14.41
C PRO A 235 -3.61 -6.44 -13.28
N ARG A 236 -2.71 -7.01 -12.48
CA ARG A 236 -3.12 -7.63 -11.23
C ARG A 236 -3.64 -6.54 -10.30
N PRO A 237 -4.63 -6.83 -9.45
CA PRO A 237 -5.08 -5.86 -8.47
C PRO A 237 -3.89 -5.35 -7.67
N ASP A 238 -3.55 -4.05 -7.82
CA ASP A 238 -2.54 -3.42 -6.98
C ASP A 238 -3.10 -3.35 -5.56
N VAL A 239 -2.58 -4.20 -4.72
CA VAL A 239 -3.03 -4.30 -3.34
C VAL A 239 -2.44 -3.20 -2.46
N GLY A 240 -1.48 -2.38 -2.96
CA GLY A 240 -0.90 -1.24 -2.24
C GLY A 240 -0.33 -1.61 -0.87
N ILE A 241 0.32 -2.78 -0.76
CA ILE A 241 0.86 -3.32 0.50
C ILE A 241 1.88 -2.37 1.10
N ASP A 242 2.77 -1.82 0.27
CA ASP A 242 3.86 -0.94 0.73
C ASP A 242 3.33 0.37 1.32
N LYS A 243 2.22 0.89 0.82
CA LYS A 243 1.55 2.06 1.42
C LYS A 243 1.12 1.77 2.86
N HIS A 244 0.51 0.62 3.12
CA HIS A 244 0.09 0.24 4.47
C HIS A 244 1.28 0.00 5.40
N ARG A 245 2.37 -0.61 4.92
CA ARG A 245 3.62 -0.76 5.69
C ARG A 245 4.25 0.59 6.03
N GLY A 246 4.29 1.52 5.06
CA GLY A 246 4.77 2.88 5.28
C GLY A 246 3.95 3.63 6.33
N TYR A 247 2.62 3.55 6.27
CA TYR A 247 1.75 4.14 7.30
C TYR A 247 1.92 3.48 8.67
N ALA A 248 2.10 2.17 8.75
CA ALA A 248 2.37 1.50 10.00
C ALA A 248 3.66 2.01 10.65
N LEU A 249 4.75 2.12 9.87
CA LEU A 249 6.00 2.69 10.34
C LEU A 249 5.81 4.13 10.88
N GLN A 250 5.06 4.95 10.16
CA GLN A 250 4.75 6.33 10.60
C GLN A 250 4.02 6.36 11.94
N TRP A 251 3.00 5.51 12.15
CA TRP A 251 2.27 5.42 13.40
C TRP A 251 3.15 4.97 14.57
N PHE A 252 4.00 3.96 14.36
CA PHE A 252 4.96 3.52 15.38
C PHE A 252 6.03 4.57 15.68
N SER A 253 6.45 5.34 14.68
CA SER A 253 7.36 6.47 14.88
C SER A 253 6.72 7.55 15.76
N PHE A 254 5.45 7.86 15.57
CA PHE A 254 4.73 8.80 16.44
C PHE A 254 4.63 8.29 17.88
N ALA A 255 4.40 6.98 18.08
CA ALA A 255 4.44 6.36 19.40
C ALA A 255 5.82 6.53 20.05
N GLY A 256 6.89 6.26 19.33
CA GLY A 256 8.27 6.40 19.79
C GLY A 256 8.63 7.85 20.15
N ILE A 257 8.26 8.80 19.29
CA ILE A 257 8.48 10.23 19.55
C ILE A 257 7.70 10.67 20.77
N GLY A 258 6.42 10.31 20.91
CA GLY A 258 5.59 10.65 22.08
C GLY A 258 6.21 10.13 23.36
N PHE A 259 6.72 8.88 23.36
CA PHE A 259 7.41 8.30 24.49
C PHE A 259 8.70 9.06 24.85
N ILE A 260 9.54 9.38 23.85
CA ILE A 260 10.77 10.16 24.06
C ILE A 260 10.47 11.54 24.65
N VAL A 261 9.47 12.24 24.11
CA VAL A 261 9.07 13.57 24.59
C VAL A 261 8.62 13.47 26.06
N TRP A 262 7.78 12.52 26.39
CA TRP A 262 7.34 12.29 27.78
C TRP A 262 8.52 11.97 28.71
N LEU A 263 9.46 11.10 28.26
CA LEU A 263 10.65 10.77 29.04
C LEU A 263 11.51 12.01 29.33
N VAL A 264 11.75 12.84 28.31
CA VAL A 264 12.52 14.10 28.45
C VAL A 264 11.83 15.06 29.41
N LEU A 265 10.52 15.21 29.32
CA LEU A 265 9.73 16.06 30.20
C LEU A 265 9.68 15.54 31.63
N SER A 266 9.74 14.21 31.83
CA SER A 266 9.76 13.55 33.14
C SER A 266 11.13 13.62 33.83
N LEU A 267 12.22 13.91 33.08
CA LEU A 267 13.57 14.07 33.61
C LEU A 267 13.84 15.55 33.98
N ARG A 268 13.52 15.93 35.24
CA ARG A 268 13.73 17.30 35.74
C ARG A 268 15.13 17.47 36.31
N ARG A 269 15.78 18.62 36.05
CA ARG A 269 17.02 19.01 36.69
C ARG A 269 16.73 19.41 38.15
N MET A 270 17.49 18.86 39.12
CA MET A 270 17.47 19.39 40.48
C MET A 270 18.06 20.80 40.49
N PRO A 271 17.41 21.78 41.16
CA PRO A 271 18.03 23.06 41.40
C PRO A 271 19.30 22.86 42.22
N PRO A 272 20.43 23.55 41.90
CA PRO A 272 21.62 23.49 42.72
C PRO A 272 21.29 24.02 44.10
N GLY A 273 21.43 23.20 45.16
CA GLY A 273 21.25 23.60 46.54
C GLY A 273 20.19 22.93 47.38
N ALA A 274 19.40 22.01 46.83
CA ALA A 274 18.48 21.22 47.66
C ALA A 274 19.23 20.00 48.27
N SER A 275 20.02 20.27 49.29
CA SER A 275 20.53 19.23 50.18
C SER A 275 19.33 18.57 50.87
N PRO A 276 19.30 17.25 51.06
CA PRO A 276 18.29 16.62 51.90
C PRO A 276 18.46 17.21 53.30
N SER A 277 17.43 17.93 53.77
CA SER A 277 17.35 18.43 55.16
C SER A 277 17.71 17.28 56.08
N GLY A 278 18.93 17.33 56.63
CA GLY A 278 19.35 16.46 57.70
C GLY A 278 18.34 16.60 58.82
N ALA A 279 17.87 15.50 59.31
CA ALA A 279 17.13 15.42 60.58
C ALA A 279 17.95 16.18 61.62
N GLN A 280 17.49 17.40 61.91
CA GLN A 280 17.99 18.11 63.09
C GLN A 280 17.63 17.23 64.28
N ALA A 281 18.62 16.51 64.80
CA ALA A 281 18.52 15.85 66.10
C ALA A 281 18.25 16.95 67.12
N ASP A 282 17.10 16.90 67.74
CA ASP A 282 16.66 17.77 68.81
C ASP A 282 17.64 17.66 70.00
N PRO A 283 18.39 18.73 70.37
CA PRO A 283 19.33 18.65 71.49
C PRO A 283 18.63 18.63 72.87
N ALA A 284 17.31 18.63 72.95
CA ALA A 284 16.55 18.69 74.22
C ALA A 284 16.45 17.34 74.95
N ALA A 285 16.79 16.22 74.33
CA ALA A 285 16.67 14.87 74.96
C ALA A 285 17.86 14.47 75.90
N ARG A 286 18.85 15.34 76.14
CA ARG A 286 19.99 15.01 77.00
C ARG A 286 19.99 15.67 78.39
N ARG A 287 18.84 16.20 78.90
CA ARG A 287 18.77 16.82 80.26
C ARG A 287 17.80 16.13 81.26
N SER A 288 17.46 14.92 81.12
CA SER A 288 16.65 14.23 82.16
C SER A 288 17.19 12.84 82.51
N ALA A 289 18.51 12.76 82.70
CA ALA A 289 19.14 11.60 83.36
C ALA A 289 20.28 12.07 84.24
N ARG A 290 19.95 12.71 85.36
CA ARG A 290 20.71 12.75 86.62
C ARG A 290 19.78 12.95 87.76
#